data_f9bd550b789ab1a17d2c2efc65e0071a
#
_entry.id   f9bd550b789ab1a17d2c2efc65e0071a
#
_cell.length_a   1.000
_cell.length_b   1.000
_cell.length_c   1.000
_cell.angle_alpha   90.00
_cell.angle_beta   90.00
_cell.angle_gamma   90.00
#
_symmetry.space_group_name_H-M   'P 1'
#
loop_
_entity.id
_entity.type
_entity.pdbx_description
1 polymer ?
#
loop_
_entity_poly.entity_id
_entity_poly.type
_entity_poly.pdbx_seq_one_letter_code
_entity_poly.pdbx_strand_id
1 'polypeptide(L)'
;MKCIHAKKLYTGTSVMDDAYLLFDGREIAGVSKTRKGTVAGKFALVTPAFVDPHSHIGMYRTAEPEAEGEGNDEMQAILALSDALDSVQMDDAAFVEAVEMGVLYSCVVPGSGNIIGGRSAVIRHYAKNTNDALFARAGVKAAFGYNPMSVGARGWKGERPSTRMGAVAILRARLHDVRQKMDKEKRAKSDGPGGGRRGSGAAAGDAGKKAKDEVTFSAAELVLRDILEGKQVLRVHVHKIDDIAALLRVVDDFKLRITIEHAGDVHQPEIFRELKKRGIPVIYGPTDGFAYKVELKHDNWRNTKLLVQSGVEYGLMTDHPFVLSKMLFPQTRWFTRAGITKQQGIELVSRKNAQLIGIDKMLGTLDKGKWASFVCWNGDPYDITSYPVAVYGEGELLFAD
;
A
#
# COMPACT_ATOMS: atom_id res chain seq x y z
N MET A 1 -2.12 3.90 -33.77
CA MET A 1 -0.98 4.34 -32.93
C MET A 1 -0.92 5.85 -32.85
N LYS A 2 -0.89 6.40 -31.64
CA LYS A 2 -0.73 7.83 -31.30
C LYS A 2 0.66 8.08 -30.75
N CYS A 3 1.12 9.32 -30.73
CA CYS A 3 2.33 9.71 -30.05
C CYS A 3 2.20 11.08 -29.37
N ILE A 4 2.90 11.24 -28.25
CA ILE A 4 3.11 12.50 -27.54
C ILE A 4 4.55 12.93 -27.77
N HIS A 5 4.77 14.17 -28.21
CA HIS A 5 6.10 14.77 -28.28
C HIS A 5 6.43 15.45 -26.95
N ALA A 6 7.53 15.11 -26.34
CA ALA A 6 8.03 15.70 -25.10
C ALA A 6 9.41 16.32 -25.32
N LYS A 7 9.62 17.60 -24.94
CA LYS A 7 10.97 18.19 -24.91
C LYS A 7 11.84 17.46 -23.89
N LYS A 8 11.24 16.98 -22.79
CA LYS A 8 11.88 16.09 -21.81
C LYS A 8 10.92 14.98 -21.42
N LEU A 9 11.36 13.73 -21.49
CA LEU A 9 10.58 12.55 -21.15
C LEU A 9 11.26 11.75 -20.04
N TYR A 10 10.60 11.66 -18.88
CA TYR A 10 10.96 10.73 -17.82
C TYR A 10 10.22 9.41 -18.03
N THR A 11 10.93 8.33 -18.23
CA THR A 11 10.32 7.02 -18.49
C THR A 11 9.95 6.25 -17.22
N GLY A 12 10.38 6.76 -16.04
CA GLY A 12 10.33 6.04 -14.77
C GLY A 12 11.60 5.23 -14.48
N THR A 13 12.55 5.16 -15.42
CA THR A 13 13.88 4.54 -15.26
C THR A 13 15.00 5.35 -15.90
N SER A 14 14.65 6.22 -16.85
CA SER A 14 15.60 7.05 -17.58
C SER A 14 14.97 8.40 -17.96
N VAL A 15 15.82 9.31 -18.45
CA VAL A 15 15.40 10.62 -18.98
C VAL A 15 15.86 10.73 -20.43
N MET A 16 14.98 11.21 -21.29
CA MET A 16 15.28 11.47 -22.69
C MET A 16 14.86 12.89 -23.07
N ASP A 17 15.74 13.65 -23.69
CA ASP A 17 15.40 14.92 -24.28
C ASP A 17 14.86 14.74 -25.69
N ASP A 18 13.90 15.57 -26.09
CA ASP A 18 13.31 15.60 -27.43
C ASP A 18 12.91 14.22 -27.96
N ALA A 19 11.89 13.63 -27.33
CA ALA A 19 11.47 12.25 -27.59
C ALA A 19 9.94 12.12 -27.77
N TYR A 20 9.54 11.04 -28.38
CA TYR A 20 8.14 10.66 -28.60
C TYR A 20 7.77 9.46 -27.75
N LEU A 21 6.75 9.60 -26.90
CA LEU A 21 6.05 8.48 -26.28
C LEU A 21 5.01 7.95 -27.26
N LEU A 22 5.10 6.68 -27.60
CA LEU A 22 4.21 6.02 -28.56
C LEU A 22 3.24 5.13 -27.80
N PHE A 23 1.96 5.18 -28.13
CA PHE A 23 0.95 4.31 -27.54
C PHE A 23 -0.17 3.96 -28.53
N ASP A 24 -0.83 2.83 -28.28
CA ASP A 24 -1.91 2.34 -29.10
C ASP A 24 -3.00 1.73 -28.21
N GLY A 25 -4.20 2.32 -28.24
CA GLY A 25 -5.21 2.02 -27.24
C GLY A 25 -4.65 2.19 -25.83
N ARG A 26 -4.77 1.15 -25.03
CA ARG A 26 -4.35 1.10 -23.63
C ARG A 26 -2.83 1.03 -23.42
N GLU A 27 -2.06 0.58 -24.40
CA GLU A 27 -0.68 0.16 -24.16
C GLU A 27 0.35 1.11 -24.75
N ILE A 28 1.49 1.20 -24.06
CA ILE A 28 2.68 1.88 -24.54
C ILE A 28 3.34 1.00 -25.61
N ALA A 29 3.50 1.55 -26.81
CA ALA A 29 4.20 0.91 -27.92
C ALA A 29 5.71 1.11 -27.84
N GLY A 30 6.16 2.12 -27.09
CA GLY A 30 7.57 2.40 -26.82
C GLY A 30 7.90 3.89 -26.79
N VAL A 31 9.20 4.18 -26.74
CA VAL A 31 9.75 5.54 -26.79
C VAL A 31 10.67 5.64 -28.01
N SER A 32 10.69 6.78 -28.71
CA SER A 32 11.46 6.98 -29.95
C SER A 32 11.99 8.40 -30.06
N LYS A 33 13.15 8.57 -30.70
CA LYS A 33 13.68 9.88 -31.11
C LYS A 33 13.02 10.41 -32.37
N THR A 34 12.38 9.54 -33.13
CA THR A 34 11.68 9.90 -34.35
C THR A 34 10.17 9.74 -34.21
N ARG A 35 9.43 10.64 -34.82
CA ARG A 35 7.96 10.59 -34.85
C ARG A 35 7.48 9.29 -35.52
N LYS A 36 6.52 8.62 -34.85
CA LYS A 36 5.78 7.49 -35.42
C LYS A 36 4.30 7.64 -35.03
N GLY A 37 3.41 7.58 -36.03
CA GLY A 37 1.96 7.73 -35.81
C GLY A 37 1.48 9.18 -35.73
N THR A 38 0.24 9.35 -35.30
CA THR A 38 -0.44 10.65 -35.17
C THR A 38 -0.03 11.35 -33.90
N VAL A 39 0.41 12.60 -34.00
CA VAL A 39 0.77 13.42 -32.83
C VAL A 39 -0.53 13.83 -32.11
N ALA A 40 -0.73 13.37 -30.90
CA ALA A 40 -1.84 13.74 -30.02
C ALA A 40 -1.55 14.99 -29.17
N GLY A 41 -0.29 15.38 -29.01
CA GLY A 41 0.10 16.59 -28.31
C GLY A 41 1.61 16.82 -28.28
N LYS A 42 2.00 18.05 -27.89
CA LYS A 42 3.40 18.46 -27.70
C LYS A 42 3.50 19.17 -26.36
N PHE A 43 4.39 18.70 -25.50
CA PHE A 43 4.51 19.18 -24.13
C PHE A 43 5.96 19.47 -23.75
N ALA A 44 6.14 20.32 -22.73
CA ALA A 44 7.46 20.64 -22.22
C ALA A 44 8.09 19.41 -21.54
N LEU A 45 7.28 18.65 -20.79
CA LEU A 45 7.76 17.49 -20.06
C LEU A 45 6.65 16.43 -19.94
N VAL A 46 7.04 15.15 -19.92
CA VAL A 46 6.13 14.00 -19.68
C VAL A 46 6.72 13.09 -18.62
N THR A 47 5.89 12.62 -17.71
CA THR A 47 6.22 11.63 -16.66
C THR A 47 5.27 10.46 -16.71
N PRO A 48 5.60 9.28 -16.14
CA PRO A 48 4.59 8.29 -15.78
C PRO A 48 3.54 8.90 -14.85
N ALA A 49 2.34 8.36 -14.86
CA ALA A 49 1.32 8.68 -13.86
C ALA A 49 1.78 8.22 -12.45
N PHE A 50 1.27 8.90 -11.45
CA PHE A 50 1.65 8.68 -10.05
C PHE A 50 0.75 7.65 -9.40
N VAL A 51 1.31 6.95 -8.42
CA VAL A 51 0.68 5.88 -7.65
C VAL A 51 0.84 6.19 -6.16
N ASP A 52 -0.25 6.29 -5.43
CA ASP A 52 -0.23 6.44 -3.98
C ASP A 52 -0.34 5.06 -3.31
N PRO A 53 0.70 4.58 -2.62
CA PRO A 53 0.72 3.23 -2.08
C PRO A 53 -0.06 3.06 -0.77
N HIS A 54 -0.59 4.15 -0.18
CA HIS A 54 -1.38 4.14 1.04
C HIS A 54 -2.25 5.40 1.11
N SER A 55 -3.55 5.22 1.04
CA SER A 55 -4.54 6.29 1.04
C SER A 55 -5.86 5.83 1.64
N HIS A 56 -6.65 6.76 2.17
CA HIS A 56 -8.03 6.54 2.59
C HIS A 56 -9.00 7.35 1.71
N ILE A 57 -8.59 7.68 0.50
CA ILE A 57 -9.38 8.46 -0.46
C ILE A 57 -10.73 7.77 -0.74
N GLY A 58 -11.80 8.54 -0.75
CA GLY A 58 -13.16 8.06 -0.90
C GLY A 58 -13.78 7.48 0.38
N MET A 59 -12.99 7.28 1.47
CA MET A 59 -13.49 6.86 2.79
C MET A 59 -13.61 8.03 3.78
N TYR A 60 -12.85 9.11 3.58
CA TYR A 60 -12.94 10.39 4.26
C TYR A 60 -13.17 11.45 3.18
N ARG A 61 -14.44 11.71 2.91
CA ARG A 61 -14.87 12.43 1.70
C ARG A 61 -14.74 13.95 1.86
N THR A 62 -14.37 14.60 0.80
CA THR A 62 -14.27 16.06 0.72
C THR A 62 -15.63 16.71 1.02
N ALA A 63 -15.62 17.76 1.83
CA ALA A 63 -16.79 18.50 2.27
C ALA A 63 -17.78 17.75 3.19
N GLU A 64 -17.43 16.56 3.67
CA GLU A 64 -18.19 15.86 4.70
C GLU A 64 -17.52 16.01 6.08
N PRO A 65 -18.29 15.98 7.19
CA PRO A 65 -17.71 15.99 8.52
C PRO A 65 -16.83 14.77 8.76
N GLU A 66 -15.73 14.93 9.49
CA GLU A 66 -14.83 13.81 9.85
C GLU A 66 -15.56 12.65 10.56
N ALA A 67 -16.64 12.96 11.28
CA ALA A 67 -17.46 11.97 11.96
C ALA A 67 -18.21 11.00 11.02
N GLU A 68 -18.36 11.36 9.74
CA GLU A 68 -18.94 10.52 8.69
C GLU A 68 -17.89 9.66 7.98
N GLY A 69 -16.63 9.76 8.39
CA GLY A 69 -15.53 9.00 7.82
C GLY A 69 -15.64 7.51 8.09
N GLU A 70 -15.54 6.69 7.05
CA GLU A 70 -15.70 5.23 7.09
C GLU A 70 -14.37 4.46 7.08
N GLY A 71 -13.28 5.09 7.47
CA GLY A 71 -11.97 4.43 7.45
C GLY A 71 -11.80 3.33 8.50
N ASN A 72 -12.51 3.39 9.64
CA ASN A 72 -12.39 2.42 10.72
C ASN A 72 -13.75 1.88 11.13
N ASP A 73 -13.87 0.57 11.28
CA ASP A 73 -15.00 -0.04 11.95
C ASP A 73 -14.72 -0.19 13.45
N GLU A 74 -15.73 0.14 14.28
CA GLU A 74 -15.58 0.21 15.74
C GLU A 74 -16.03 -1.06 16.48
N MET A 75 -16.40 -2.13 15.77
CA MET A 75 -16.96 -3.34 16.37
C MET A 75 -15.92 -4.15 17.14
N GLN A 76 -14.74 -4.39 16.57
CA GLN A 76 -13.74 -5.29 17.12
C GLN A 76 -12.31 -4.82 16.82
N ALA A 77 -11.36 -5.25 17.65
CA ALA A 77 -9.95 -4.97 17.42
C ALA A 77 -9.35 -5.69 16.19
N ILE A 78 -9.94 -6.81 15.79
CA ILE A 78 -9.51 -7.62 14.62
C ILE A 78 -10.71 -7.85 13.69
N LEU A 79 -10.64 -7.26 12.49
CA LEU A 79 -11.67 -7.27 11.45
C LEU A 79 -11.10 -7.75 10.12
N ALA A 80 -10.58 -8.99 10.10
CA ALA A 80 -9.88 -9.53 8.94
C ALA A 80 -10.72 -9.64 7.65
N LEU A 81 -12.06 -9.63 7.75
CA LEU A 81 -12.96 -9.73 6.60
C LEU A 81 -13.37 -8.37 6.02
N SER A 82 -13.22 -7.29 6.77
CA SER A 82 -13.51 -5.94 6.25
C SER A 82 -12.69 -5.69 4.98
N ASP A 83 -13.28 -4.95 4.05
CA ASP A 83 -12.67 -4.62 2.77
C ASP A 83 -12.76 -3.11 2.56
N ALA A 84 -11.63 -2.43 2.42
CA ALA A 84 -11.60 -1.00 2.20
C ALA A 84 -12.46 -0.55 1.02
N LEU A 85 -12.59 -1.42 0.00
CA LEU A 85 -13.35 -1.11 -1.21
C LEU A 85 -14.85 -0.89 -0.92
N ASP A 86 -15.39 -1.54 0.12
CA ASP A 86 -16.82 -1.45 0.46
C ASP A 86 -17.19 -0.08 1.05
N SER A 87 -16.20 0.68 1.57
CA SER A 87 -16.39 2.04 2.12
C SER A 87 -15.96 3.16 1.17
N VAL A 88 -15.43 2.83 -0.02
CA VAL A 88 -15.02 3.86 -0.99
C VAL A 88 -16.23 4.42 -1.73
N GLN A 89 -16.35 5.75 -1.76
CA GLN A 89 -17.36 6.48 -2.54
C GLN A 89 -16.67 7.17 -3.74
N MET A 90 -16.96 6.71 -4.95
CA MET A 90 -16.27 7.17 -6.18
C MET A 90 -16.69 8.56 -6.66
N ASP A 91 -17.69 9.17 -6.07
CA ASP A 91 -18.14 10.55 -6.31
C ASP A 91 -17.43 11.60 -5.45
N ASP A 92 -16.49 11.18 -4.58
CA ASP A 92 -15.65 12.12 -3.81
C ASP A 92 -14.84 13.02 -4.75
N ALA A 93 -14.94 14.33 -4.57
CA ALA A 93 -14.22 15.35 -5.35
C ALA A 93 -12.69 15.16 -5.29
N ALA A 94 -12.17 14.54 -4.25
CA ALA A 94 -10.74 14.25 -4.12
C ALA A 94 -10.20 13.37 -5.26
N PHE A 95 -11.03 12.52 -5.88
CA PHE A 95 -10.62 11.73 -7.03
C PHE A 95 -10.35 12.59 -8.27
N VAL A 96 -11.23 13.57 -8.53
CA VAL A 96 -11.05 14.51 -9.64
C VAL A 96 -9.77 15.30 -9.46
N GLU A 97 -9.56 15.89 -8.28
CA GLU A 97 -8.35 16.66 -7.96
C GLU A 97 -7.07 15.80 -8.06
N ALA A 98 -7.14 14.54 -7.65
CA ALA A 98 -6.00 13.62 -7.76
C ALA A 98 -5.66 13.31 -9.21
N VAL A 99 -6.68 13.08 -10.07
CA VAL A 99 -6.50 12.86 -11.52
C VAL A 99 -5.87 14.07 -12.18
N GLU A 100 -6.36 15.28 -11.90
CA GLU A 100 -5.81 16.53 -12.43
C GLU A 100 -4.31 16.69 -12.11
N MET A 101 -3.89 16.23 -10.94
CA MET A 101 -2.48 16.27 -10.51
C MET A 101 -1.69 15.00 -10.86
N GLY A 102 -2.25 14.12 -11.69
CA GLY A 102 -1.59 12.94 -12.23
C GLY A 102 -1.50 11.75 -11.31
N VAL A 103 -2.17 11.77 -10.15
CA VAL A 103 -2.31 10.60 -9.25
C VAL A 103 -3.51 9.79 -9.72
N LEU A 104 -3.25 8.70 -10.42
CA LEU A 104 -4.31 7.92 -11.09
C LEU A 104 -4.69 6.64 -10.35
N TYR A 105 -3.84 6.18 -9.44
CA TYR A 105 -4.02 4.93 -8.72
C TYR A 105 -3.65 5.10 -7.25
N SER A 106 -4.47 4.54 -6.37
CA SER A 106 -4.15 4.46 -4.94
C SER A 106 -4.39 3.06 -4.40
N CYS A 107 -3.54 2.65 -3.46
CA CYS A 107 -3.85 1.55 -2.58
C CYS A 107 -4.73 2.09 -1.45
N VAL A 108 -6.04 1.85 -1.53
CA VAL A 108 -6.96 2.16 -0.44
C VAL A 108 -6.83 1.11 0.65
N VAL A 109 -6.66 1.57 1.87
CA VAL A 109 -6.45 0.74 3.05
C VAL A 109 -7.44 1.14 4.15
N PRO A 110 -7.93 0.20 4.99
CA PRO A 110 -8.65 0.59 6.20
C PRO A 110 -7.80 1.49 7.09
N GLY A 111 -8.43 2.30 7.92
CA GLY A 111 -7.75 3.13 8.90
C GLY A 111 -6.96 2.33 9.92
N SER A 112 -6.22 3.03 10.78
CA SER A 112 -5.31 2.42 11.75
C SER A 112 -5.90 2.22 13.14
N GLY A 113 -7.22 2.35 13.27
CA GLY A 113 -7.94 2.12 14.51
C GLY A 113 -7.99 0.66 14.98
N ASN A 114 -7.86 -0.30 14.09
CA ASN A 114 -7.92 -1.72 14.39
C ASN A 114 -6.53 -2.35 14.37
N ILE A 115 -6.28 -3.38 15.20
CA ILE A 115 -5.04 -4.17 15.17
C ILE A 115 -4.91 -4.88 13.82
N ILE A 116 -6.01 -5.44 13.30
CA ILE A 116 -6.18 -5.83 11.89
C ILE A 116 -7.46 -5.17 11.41
N GLY A 117 -7.33 -4.28 10.43
CA GLY A 117 -8.42 -3.48 9.89
C GLY A 117 -9.12 -4.08 8.68
N GLY A 118 -8.50 -5.04 7.99
CA GLY A 118 -9.11 -5.68 6.83
C GLY A 118 -8.28 -5.59 5.55
N ARG A 119 -8.89 -5.96 4.44
CA ARG A 119 -8.26 -6.06 3.13
C ARG A 119 -8.06 -4.69 2.50
N SER A 120 -6.96 -4.57 1.77
CA SER A 120 -6.60 -3.39 0.99
C SER A 120 -6.78 -3.66 -0.50
N ALA A 121 -7.10 -2.61 -1.26
CA ALA A 121 -7.30 -2.69 -2.70
C ALA A 121 -6.57 -1.56 -3.42
N VAL A 122 -6.00 -1.85 -4.59
CA VAL A 122 -5.55 -0.81 -5.51
C VAL A 122 -6.71 -0.45 -6.41
N ILE A 123 -6.99 0.85 -6.53
CA ILE A 123 -8.10 1.37 -7.32
C ILE A 123 -7.63 2.43 -8.33
N ARG A 124 -8.42 2.58 -9.41
CA ARG A 124 -8.35 3.69 -10.36
C ARG A 124 -9.16 4.86 -9.84
N HIS A 125 -8.63 6.08 -9.94
CA HIS A 125 -9.35 7.28 -9.50
C HIS A 125 -10.43 7.78 -10.48
N TYR A 126 -10.38 7.34 -11.73
CA TYR A 126 -11.27 7.80 -12.80
C TYR A 126 -12.39 6.79 -13.15
N ALA A 127 -12.65 5.84 -12.28
CA ALA A 127 -13.73 4.87 -12.45
C ALA A 127 -15.08 5.44 -11.99
N LYS A 128 -16.17 4.88 -12.51
CA LYS A 128 -17.53 5.32 -12.21
C LYS A 128 -18.12 4.68 -10.93
N ASN A 129 -17.61 3.55 -10.53
CA ASN A 129 -18.03 2.80 -9.35
C ASN A 129 -16.87 1.93 -8.85
N THR A 130 -17.00 1.34 -7.67
CA THR A 130 -15.95 0.57 -7.02
C THR A 130 -15.58 -0.74 -7.73
N ASN A 131 -16.52 -1.36 -8.46
CA ASN A 131 -16.22 -2.55 -9.26
C ASN A 131 -15.29 -2.22 -10.44
N ASP A 132 -15.56 -1.10 -11.13
CA ASP A 132 -14.71 -0.62 -12.21
C ASP A 132 -13.37 -0.06 -11.69
N ALA A 133 -13.39 0.49 -10.48
CA ALA A 133 -12.19 1.04 -9.84
C ALA A 133 -11.20 -0.05 -9.44
N LEU A 134 -11.66 -1.20 -9.01
CA LEU A 134 -10.80 -2.27 -8.49
C LEU A 134 -9.78 -2.71 -9.55
N PHE A 135 -8.50 -2.53 -9.21
CA PHE A 135 -7.38 -2.92 -10.06
C PHE A 135 -6.72 -4.22 -9.56
N ALA A 136 -6.42 -4.28 -8.26
CA ALA A 136 -5.74 -5.41 -7.63
C ALA A 136 -6.00 -5.47 -6.13
N ARG A 137 -5.76 -6.62 -5.51
CA ARG A 137 -5.71 -6.75 -4.06
C ARG A 137 -4.29 -6.51 -3.57
N ALA A 138 -4.13 -5.80 -2.43
CA ALA A 138 -2.82 -5.30 -1.99
C ALA A 138 -2.45 -5.69 -0.55
N GLY A 139 -3.00 -6.78 -0.04
CA GLY A 139 -2.71 -7.29 1.30
C GLY A 139 -3.75 -6.88 2.35
N VAL A 140 -3.35 -6.93 3.61
CA VAL A 140 -4.22 -6.71 4.77
C VAL A 140 -3.62 -5.61 5.64
N LYS A 141 -4.45 -4.62 6.03
CA LYS A 141 -4.05 -3.52 6.93
C LYS A 141 -3.99 -4.00 8.37
N ALA A 142 -2.95 -3.58 9.05
CA ALA A 142 -2.79 -3.70 10.50
C ALA A 142 -2.26 -2.41 11.10
N ALA A 143 -2.33 -2.26 12.42
CA ALA A 143 -1.79 -1.13 13.14
C ALA A 143 -1.13 -1.54 14.45
N PHE A 144 -0.02 -0.86 14.75
CA PHE A 144 0.73 -0.91 16.00
C PHE A 144 0.88 0.50 16.58
N GLY A 145 1.20 0.59 17.87
CA GLY A 145 1.41 1.86 18.53
C GLY A 145 0.13 2.45 19.14
N TYR A 146 -0.04 3.74 18.95
CA TYR A 146 -1.08 4.53 19.64
C TYR A 146 -2.50 4.30 19.08
N ASN A 147 -2.64 4.27 17.76
CA ASN A 147 -3.95 4.29 17.10
C ASN A 147 -4.87 3.11 17.48
N PRO A 148 -4.40 1.84 17.56
CA PRO A 148 -5.27 0.72 17.92
C PRO A 148 -5.63 0.65 19.41
N MET A 149 -5.13 1.57 20.25
CA MET A 149 -5.46 1.62 21.67
C MET A 149 -6.73 2.44 21.93
N SER A 150 -7.42 2.15 23.02
CA SER A 150 -8.62 2.86 23.46
C SER A 150 -8.41 4.37 23.68
N VAL A 151 -7.20 4.80 23.99
CA VAL A 151 -6.83 6.22 24.15
C VAL A 151 -6.89 6.97 22.82
N GLY A 152 -6.59 6.30 21.71
CA GLY A 152 -6.59 6.89 20.37
C GLY A 152 -7.98 7.04 19.74
N ALA A 153 -9.01 6.42 20.34
CA ALA A 153 -10.37 6.40 19.77
C ALA A 153 -11.40 6.64 20.85
N ARG A 154 -11.66 7.91 21.13
CA ARG A 154 -12.75 8.34 21.99
C ARG A 154 -14.07 7.98 21.32
N GLY A 155 -14.98 7.35 22.08
CA GLY A 155 -16.32 6.99 21.58
C GLY A 155 -16.43 5.55 21.03
N TRP A 156 -15.36 4.83 20.91
CA TRP A 156 -15.39 3.43 20.49
C TRP A 156 -16.21 2.54 21.43
N LYS A 157 -17.12 1.76 20.87
CA LYS A 157 -18.08 0.94 21.63
C LYS A 157 -17.65 -0.52 21.82
N GLY A 158 -16.65 -0.98 21.06
CA GLY A 158 -16.14 -2.34 21.12
C GLY A 158 -14.99 -2.56 22.12
N GLU A 159 -14.55 -3.77 22.29
CA GLU A 159 -13.38 -4.11 23.08
C GLU A 159 -12.09 -3.61 22.38
N ARG A 160 -11.29 -2.83 23.12
CA ARG A 160 -10.02 -2.33 22.67
C ARG A 160 -8.92 -2.48 23.70
N PRO A 161 -7.69 -2.77 23.30
CA PRO A 161 -6.57 -2.75 24.21
C PRO A 161 -6.31 -1.33 24.72
N SER A 162 -6.03 -1.18 26.02
CA SER A 162 -5.64 0.11 26.62
C SER A 162 -4.15 0.38 26.53
N THR A 163 -3.34 -0.62 26.18
CA THR A 163 -1.88 -0.56 26.16
C THR A 163 -1.31 -1.21 24.89
N ARG A 164 -0.08 -0.82 24.52
CA ARG A 164 0.71 -1.48 23.46
C ARG A 164 0.89 -2.98 23.71
N MET A 165 1.20 -3.37 24.96
CA MET A 165 1.35 -4.80 25.29
C MET A 165 0.04 -5.57 25.09
N GLY A 166 -1.12 -4.98 25.41
CA GLY A 166 -2.43 -5.58 25.17
C GLY A 166 -2.71 -5.76 23.68
N ALA A 167 -2.42 -4.74 22.85
CA ALA A 167 -2.57 -4.82 21.40
C ALA A 167 -1.72 -5.96 20.80
N VAL A 168 -0.45 -6.05 21.18
CA VAL A 168 0.45 -7.11 20.73
C VAL A 168 -0.01 -8.48 21.22
N ALA A 169 -0.50 -8.60 22.47
CA ALA A 169 -1.01 -9.84 23.03
C ALA A 169 -2.24 -10.37 22.26
N ILE A 170 -3.20 -9.48 21.93
CA ILE A 170 -4.39 -9.86 21.14
C ILE A 170 -3.98 -10.39 19.76
N LEU A 171 -3.07 -9.69 19.07
CA LEU A 171 -2.59 -10.17 17.77
C LEU A 171 -1.91 -11.53 17.86
N ARG A 172 -0.98 -11.70 18.83
CA ARG A 172 -0.28 -12.96 19.05
C ARG A 172 -1.24 -14.12 19.36
N ALA A 173 -2.19 -13.90 20.24
CA ALA A 173 -3.19 -14.92 20.58
C ALA A 173 -3.94 -15.36 19.32
N ARG A 174 -4.42 -14.41 18.52
CA ARG A 174 -5.19 -14.73 17.33
C ARG A 174 -4.38 -15.46 16.26
N LEU A 175 -3.13 -15.05 16.03
CA LEU A 175 -2.23 -15.75 15.11
C LEU A 175 -1.86 -17.14 15.62
N HIS A 176 -1.69 -17.31 16.94
CA HIS A 176 -1.43 -18.59 17.58
C HIS A 176 -2.59 -19.57 17.38
N ASP A 177 -3.83 -19.14 17.61
CA ASP A 177 -5.02 -19.96 17.44
C ASP A 177 -5.11 -20.53 16.02
N VAL A 178 -4.91 -19.67 15.01
CA VAL A 178 -4.92 -20.09 13.60
C VAL A 178 -3.76 -21.04 13.30
N ARG A 179 -2.55 -20.77 13.80
CA ARG A 179 -1.40 -21.66 13.63
C ARG A 179 -1.64 -23.04 14.24
N GLN A 180 -2.21 -23.11 15.43
CA GLN A 180 -2.57 -24.40 16.05
C GLN A 180 -3.55 -25.20 15.19
N LYS A 181 -4.56 -24.54 14.59
CA LYS A 181 -5.48 -25.20 13.66
C LYS A 181 -4.75 -25.71 12.42
N MET A 182 -3.85 -24.91 11.83
CA MET A 182 -3.04 -25.32 10.68
C MET A 182 -2.16 -26.55 11.01
N ASP A 183 -1.57 -26.58 12.20
CA ASP A 183 -0.74 -27.71 12.63
C ASP A 183 -1.57 -28.99 12.86
N LYS A 184 -2.78 -28.86 13.42
CA LYS A 184 -3.73 -29.96 13.54
C LYS A 184 -4.15 -30.51 12.16
N GLU A 185 -4.45 -29.62 11.20
CA GLU A 185 -4.79 -30.01 9.83
C GLU A 185 -3.64 -30.77 9.15
N LYS A 186 -2.38 -30.30 9.30
CA LYS A 186 -1.20 -30.97 8.75
C LYS A 186 -1.00 -32.36 9.34
N ARG A 187 -1.12 -32.51 10.66
CA ARG A 187 -1.03 -33.85 11.35
C ARG A 187 -2.14 -34.80 10.88
N ALA A 188 -3.38 -34.33 10.79
CA ALA A 188 -4.48 -35.14 10.32
C ALA A 188 -4.28 -35.66 8.88
N LYS A 189 -3.62 -34.85 8.01
CA LYS A 189 -3.23 -35.24 6.64
C LYS A 189 -2.04 -36.20 6.60
N SER A 190 -1.07 -36.10 7.52
CA SER A 190 0.08 -37.01 7.61
C SER A 190 -0.29 -38.39 8.14
N ASP A 191 -1.30 -38.48 9.02
CA ASP A 191 -1.78 -39.73 9.64
C ASP A 191 -2.88 -40.44 8.81
N GLY A 192 -3.04 -40.10 7.55
CA GLY A 192 -3.94 -40.72 6.58
C GLY A 192 -3.54 -42.17 6.23
N PRO A 193 -4.41 -42.98 5.58
CA PRO A 193 -4.31 -44.43 5.48
C PRO A 193 -3.15 -45.02 4.63
N GLY A 194 -2.04 -44.26 4.49
CA GLY A 194 -0.85 -44.70 3.72
C GLY A 194 0.41 -45.00 4.53
N GLY A 195 0.41 -44.78 5.88
CA GLY A 195 1.59 -44.98 6.76
C GLY A 195 1.54 -46.28 7.53
N GLY A 196 1.17 -47.39 6.91
CA GLY A 196 1.09 -48.69 7.55
C GLY A 196 2.45 -49.28 7.92
N ARG A 197 2.89 -49.18 9.17
CA ARG A 197 3.83 -50.14 9.73
C ARG A 197 3.10 -51.50 9.79
N ARG A 198 3.55 -52.43 8.94
CA ARG A 198 3.21 -53.87 9.08
C ARG A 198 3.70 -54.35 10.44
N GLY A 199 2.80 -54.52 11.37
CA GLY A 199 2.99 -55.24 12.63
C GLY A 199 1.85 -56.26 12.79
N SER A 200 2.23 -57.52 12.79
CA SER A 200 1.36 -58.69 12.89
C SER A 200 0.66 -58.77 14.22
N GLY A 201 -0.64 -59.18 14.23
CA GLY A 201 -1.24 -60.01 15.27
C GLY A 201 -2.32 -59.38 16.12
N ALA A 202 -3.53 -59.92 15.93
CA ALA A 202 -4.57 -60.29 16.89
C ALA A 202 -5.62 -59.26 17.36
N ALA A 203 -6.88 -59.72 17.21
CA ALA A 203 -8.10 -59.49 17.97
C ALA A 203 -8.96 -58.26 17.64
N ALA A 204 -10.11 -58.63 17.02
CA ALA A 204 -11.28 -57.78 16.85
C ALA A 204 -11.83 -57.31 18.21
N GLY A 205 -11.85 -55.98 18.37
CA GLY A 205 -12.66 -55.30 19.37
C GLY A 205 -13.33 -54.14 18.63
N ASP A 206 -14.66 -54.13 18.66
CA ASP A 206 -15.53 -53.07 18.14
C ASP A 206 -15.24 -51.77 18.90
N ALA A 207 -14.29 -50.97 18.37
CA ALA A 207 -14.00 -49.65 18.87
C ALA A 207 -14.53 -48.66 17.84
N GLY A 208 -15.65 -48.01 18.15
CA GLY A 208 -16.33 -47.03 17.34
C GLY A 208 -15.35 -46.10 16.65
N LYS A 209 -15.45 -46.01 15.34
CA LYS A 209 -14.75 -45.00 14.51
C LYS A 209 -15.06 -43.63 15.10
N LYS A 210 -14.18 -43.07 15.94
CA LYS A 210 -14.17 -41.65 16.24
C LYS A 210 -14.04 -40.93 14.88
N ALA A 211 -15.11 -40.29 14.45
CA ALA A 211 -15.05 -39.36 13.33
C ALA A 211 -13.85 -38.45 13.57
N LYS A 212 -12.88 -38.45 12.66
CA LYS A 212 -11.79 -37.47 12.72
C LYS A 212 -12.46 -36.11 12.66
N ASP A 213 -12.37 -35.32 13.75
CA ASP A 213 -12.85 -33.95 13.78
C ASP A 213 -12.14 -33.21 12.65
N GLU A 214 -12.85 -32.90 11.58
CA GLU A 214 -12.36 -32.14 10.44
C GLU A 214 -12.05 -30.73 10.92
N VAL A 215 -10.79 -30.29 10.73
CA VAL A 215 -10.38 -28.97 11.13
C VAL A 215 -10.98 -27.95 10.16
N THR A 216 -11.92 -27.15 10.65
CA THR A 216 -12.58 -26.09 9.88
C THR A 216 -12.04 -24.72 10.25
N PHE A 217 -11.88 -23.85 9.25
CA PHE A 217 -11.51 -22.46 9.41
C PHE A 217 -12.69 -21.56 9.09
N SER A 218 -12.96 -20.57 9.94
CA SER A 218 -13.88 -19.49 9.58
C SER A 218 -13.31 -18.63 8.46
N ALA A 219 -14.15 -17.85 7.78
CA ALA A 219 -13.70 -16.96 6.71
C ALA A 219 -12.61 -15.97 7.20
N ALA A 220 -12.74 -15.42 8.42
CA ALA A 220 -11.74 -14.56 9.02
C ALA A 220 -10.41 -15.29 9.30
N GLU A 221 -10.48 -16.55 9.75
CA GLU A 221 -9.29 -17.37 9.98
C GLU A 221 -8.57 -17.74 8.68
N LEU A 222 -9.29 -17.87 7.56
CA LEU A 222 -8.65 -18.08 6.25
C LEU A 222 -7.80 -16.87 5.82
N VAL A 223 -8.23 -15.65 6.09
CA VAL A 223 -7.41 -14.44 5.84
C VAL A 223 -6.15 -14.47 6.70
N LEU A 224 -6.27 -14.78 8.00
CA LEU A 224 -5.12 -14.89 8.91
C LEU A 224 -4.17 -16.03 8.52
N ARG A 225 -4.72 -17.14 8.03
CA ARG A 225 -3.95 -18.25 7.48
C ARG A 225 -3.13 -17.81 6.27
N ASP A 226 -3.71 -17.06 5.33
CA ASP A 226 -3.00 -16.53 4.16
C ASP A 226 -1.86 -15.58 4.56
N ILE A 227 -2.03 -14.79 5.64
CA ILE A 227 -0.97 -13.98 6.24
C ILE A 227 0.15 -14.87 6.80
N LEU A 228 -0.19 -15.92 7.57
CA LEU A 228 0.76 -16.86 8.16
C LEU A 228 1.51 -17.70 7.11
N GLU A 229 0.89 -17.96 5.97
CA GLU A 229 1.49 -18.66 4.83
C GLU A 229 2.29 -17.73 3.90
N GLY A 230 2.35 -16.43 4.20
CA GLY A 230 3.04 -15.42 3.39
C GLY A 230 2.38 -15.10 2.04
N LYS A 231 1.15 -15.59 1.80
CA LYS A 231 0.36 -15.28 0.59
C LYS A 231 -0.13 -13.84 0.58
N GLN A 232 -0.47 -13.30 1.76
CA GLN A 232 -0.86 -11.91 1.95
C GLN A 232 0.24 -11.13 2.67
N VAL A 233 0.48 -9.90 2.23
CA VAL A 233 1.34 -8.94 2.92
C VAL A 233 0.54 -8.26 4.02
N LEU A 234 1.10 -8.18 5.22
CA LEU A 234 0.52 -7.39 6.30
C LEU A 234 1.10 -5.96 6.23
N ARG A 235 0.24 -4.97 5.97
CA ARG A 235 0.59 -3.55 5.82
C ARG A 235 0.42 -2.87 7.17
N VAL A 236 1.52 -2.60 7.86
CA VAL A 236 1.48 -2.25 9.27
C VAL A 236 1.73 -0.76 9.49
N HIS A 237 0.68 -0.02 9.89
CA HIS A 237 0.80 1.32 10.43
C HIS A 237 1.64 1.30 11.71
N VAL A 238 2.75 2.00 11.70
CA VAL A 238 3.62 2.16 12.88
C VAL A 238 4.55 3.35 12.71
N HIS A 239 4.72 4.18 13.76
CA HIS A 239 5.56 5.37 13.71
C HIS A 239 6.84 5.27 14.54
N LYS A 240 6.76 4.72 15.77
CA LYS A 240 7.85 4.80 16.74
C LYS A 240 8.84 3.65 16.63
N ILE A 241 10.08 3.94 16.95
CA ILE A 241 11.19 2.97 16.97
C ILE A 241 10.85 1.75 17.83
N ASP A 242 10.33 1.94 19.05
CA ASP A 242 10.01 0.85 19.96
C ASP A 242 8.82 0.02 19.49
N ASP A 243 7.84 0.66 18.85
CA ASP A 243 6.68 -0.05 18.26
C ASP A 243 7.11 -0.88 17.04
N ILE A 244 8.02 -0.36 16.20
CA ILE A 244 8.66 -1.13 15.12
C ILE A 244 9.45 -2.31 15.70
N ALA A 245 10.25 -2.11 16.73
CA ALA A 245 11.01 -3.18 17.37
C ALA A 245 10.08 -4.27 17.96
N ALA A 246 8.95 -3.88 18.55
CA ALA A 246 7.93 -4.81 19.02
C ALA A 246 7.29 -5.60 17.87
N LEU A 247 6.98 -4.92 16.76
CA LEU A 247 6.48 -5.55 15.53
C LEU A 247 7.48 -6.57 14.97
N LEU A 248 8.76 -6.21 14.91
CA LEU A 248 9.79 -7.13 14.40
C LEU A 248 9.90 -8.42 15.22
N ARG A 249 9.67 -8.38 16.55
CA ARG A 249 9.58 -9.61 17.36
C ARG A 249 8.39 -10.48 16.93
N VAL A 250 7.24 -9.87 16.64
CA VAL A 250 6.07 -10.62 16.12
C VAL A 250 6.36 -11.20 14.73
N VAL A 251 7.03 -10.45 13.88
CA VAL A 251 7.46 -10.92 12.55
C VAL A 251 8.37 -12.14 12.69
N ASP A 252 9.31 -12.13 13.64
CA ASP A 252 10.22 -13.25 13.89
C ASP A 252 9.49 -14.50 14.43
N ASP A 253 8.52 -14.32 15.35
CA ASP A 253 7.73 -15.40 15.95
C ASP A 253 6.85 -16.10 14.90
N PHE A 254 6.31 -15.36 13.96
CA PHE A 254 5.31 -15.84 13.01
C PHE A 254 5.79 -15.92 11.56
N LYS A 255 7.01 -15.44 11.25
CA LYS A 255 7.57 -15.38 9.90
C LYS A 255 6.69 -14.60 8.92
N LEU A 256 6.17 -13.48 9.37
CA LEU A 256 5.23 -12.66 8.61
C LEU A 256 5.93 -11.92 7.48
N ARG A 257 5.24 -11.77 6.37
CA ARG A 257 5.61 -10.87 5.29
C ARG A 257 4.89 -9.54 5.50
N ILE A 258 5.65 -8.46 5.72
CA ILE A 258 5.10 -7.15 6.08
C ILE A 258 5.65 -6.01 5.22
N THR A 259 4.95 -4.88 5.24
CA THR A 259 5.48 -3.54 4.96
C THR A 259 5.39 -2.69 6.23
N ILE A 260 6.33 -1.78 6.43
CA ILE A 260 6.22 -0.72 7.43
C ILE A 260 5.51 0.46 6.75
N GLU A 261 4.37 0.86 7.28
CA GLU A 261 3.65 2.05 6.82
C GLU A 261 3.94 3.21 7.78
N HIS A 262 4.22 4.42 7.28
CA HIS A 262 4.60 5.65 7.97
C HIS A 262 6.06 5.72 8.43
N ALA A 263 6.42 5.18 9.60
CA ALA A 263 7.72 5.36 10.23
C ALA A 263 8.11 6.84 10.49
N GLY A 264 7.14 7.76 10.61
CA GLY A 264 7.38 9.22 10.68
C GLY A 264 8.16 9.66 11.91
N ASP A 265 8.01 8.97 13.06
CA ASP A 265 8.73 9.30 14.31
C ASP A 265 10.15 8.70 14.36
N VAL A 266 10.59 7.99 13.30
CA VAL A 266 11.93 7.39 13.28
C VAL A 266 12.99 8.47 13.09
N HIS A 267 13.69 8.77 14.17
CA HIS A 267 14.75 9.78 14.26
C HIS A 267 16.15 9.19 14.51
N GLN A 268 16.28 7.85 14.45
CA GLN A 268 17.53 7.10 14.57
C GLN A 268 17.68 6.16 13.37
N PRO A 269 18.83 6.16 12.68
CA PRO A 269 19.01 5.42 11.43
C PRO A 269 19.09 3.90 11.59
N GLU A 270 19.32 3.40 12.82
CA GLU A 270 19.53 1.99 13.13
C GLU A 270 18.32 1.15 12.73
N ILE A 271 17.11 1.64 12.97
CA ILE A 271 15.88 0.92 12.64
C ILE A 271 15.72 0.74 11.13
N PHE A 272 16.03 1.78 10.33
CA PHE A 272 15.99 1.67 8.87
C PHE A 272 17.05 0.70 8.33
N ARG A 273 18.24 0.66 8.95
CA ARG A 273 19.28 -0.32 8.60
C ARG A 273 18.85 -1.75 8.93
N GLU A 274 18.17 -1.94 10.07
CA GLU A 274 17.61 -3.25 10.44
C GLU A 274 16.50 -3.69 9.45
N LEU A 275 15.60 -2.78 9.06
CA LEU A 275 14.58 -3.05 8.05
C LEU A 275 15.21 -3.43 6.70
N LYS A 276 16.26 -2.70 6.27
CA LYS A 276 17.04 -3.04 5.06
C LYS A 276 17.63 -4.45 5.14
N LYS A 277 18.29 -4.80 6.25
CA LYS A 277 18.89 -6.12 6.46
C LYS A 277 17.87 -7.24 6.35
N ARG A 278 16.62 -7.00 6.78
CA ARG A 278 15.51 -7.95 6.72
C ARG A 278 14.76 -7.96 5.39
N GLY A 279 15.05 -7.03 4.48
CA GLY A 279 14.31 -6.85 3.23
C GLY A 279 12.87 -6.39 3.44
N ILE A 280 12.60 -5.66 4.53
CA ILE A 280 11.28 -5.12 4.86
C ILE A 280 11.20 -3.69 4.30
N PRO A 281 10.33 -3.42 3.31
CA PRO A 281 10.21 -2.10 2.73
C PRO A 281 9.40 -1.15 3.62
N VAL A 282 9.60 0.15 3.38
CA VAL A 282 8.91 1.24 4.10
C VAL A 282 8.05 2.03 3.11
N ILE A 283 6.78 2.18 3.39
CA ILE A 283 5.90 3.14 2.73
C ILE A 283 5.84 4.35 3.65
N TYR A 284 6.70 5.34 3.33
CA TYR A 284 7.00 6.46 4.22
C TYR A 284 6.05 7.64 3.99
N GLY A 285 5.70 8.33 5.06
CA GLY A 285 4.89 9.55 4.99
C GLY A 285 3.65 9.51 5.89
N PRO A 286 2.78 10.54 5.74
CA PRO A 286 2.99 11.74 4.94
C PRO A 286 4.09 12.64 5.49
N THR A 287 4.73 13.45 4.65
CA THR A 287 5.86 14.33 5.06
C THR A 287 5.44 15.78 5.31
N ASP A 288 4.27 16.16 4.89
CA ASP A 288 3.68 17.50 5.01
C ASP A 288 2.54 17.58 6.03
N GLY A 289 2.35 16.52 6.81
CA GLY A 289 1.45 16.49 7.95
C GLY A 289 2.00 17.28 9.14
N PHE A 290 1.23 17.40 10.21
CA PHE A 290 1.67 17.96 11.48
C PHE A 290 1.61 16.93 12.61
N ALA A 291 2.48 17.09 13.59
CA ALA A 291 2.56 16.18 14.74
C ALA A 291 1.42 16.44 15.73
N TYR A 292 0.26 15.83 15.50
CA TYR A 292 -0.94 16.01 16.32
C TYR A 292 -1.14 14.98 17.43
N LYS A 293 -0.27 13.95 17.48
CA LYS A 293 -0.36 12.86 18.46
C LYS A 293 1.03 12.49 19.04
N VAL A 294 1.02 11.87 20.22
CA VAL A 294 2.24 11.53 20.97
C VAL A 294 3.23 10.66 20.20
N GLU A 295 2.74 9.80 19.31
CA GLU A 295 3.61 8.93 18.51
C GLU A 295 4.30 9.64 17.33
N LEU A 296 4.07 10.95 17.16
CA LEU A 296 4.72 11.81 16.17
C LEU A 296 5.66 12.84 16.81
N LYS A 297 6.08 12.61 18.05
CA LYS A 297 6.89 13.57 18.84
C LYS A 297 8.17 13.98 18.11
N HIS A 298 8.80 13.09 17.37
CA HIS A 298 10.04 13.32 16.63
C HIS A 298 9.82 13.39 15.10
N ASP A 299 8.55 13.44 14.67
CA ASP A 299 8.24 13.60 13.25
C ASP A 299 8.79 14.92 12.73
N ASN A 300 9.58 14.82 11.67
CA ASN A 300 10.23 15.96 11.05
C ASN A 300 10.60 15.59 9.61
N TRP A 301 10.38 16.52 8.67
CA TRP A 301 10.78 16.33 7.28
C TRP A 301 12.28 16.00 7.12
N ARG A 302 13.14 16.41 8.06
CA ARG A 302 14.59 16.07 8.06
C ARG A 302 14.85 14.58 8.23
N ASN A 303 13.89 13.82 8.80
CA ASN A 303 14.02 12.37 8.97
C ASN A 303 14.08 11.65 7.62
N THR A 304 13.59 12.26 6.53
CA THR A 304 13.74 11.74 5.16
C THR A 304 15.20 11.49 4.79
N LYS A 305 16.15 12.30 5.32
CA LYS A 305 17.57 12.09 5.11
C LYS A 305 18.08 10.78 5.71
N LEU A 306 17.59 10.40 6.89
CA LEU A 306 17.93 9.13 7.54
C LEU A 306 17.43 7.95 6.72
N LEU A 307 16.20 8.05 6.22
CA LEU A 307 15.61 7.04 5.35
C LEU A 307 16.42 6.86 4.06
N VAL A 308 16.68 7.95 3.34
CA VAL A 308 17.45 7.95 2.07
C VAL A 308 18.84 7.36 2.29
N GLN A 309 19.56 7.80 3.32
CA GLN A 309 20.92 7.34 3.61
C GLN A 309 20.99 5.88 4.08
N SER A 310 19.94 5.33 4.67
CA SER A 310 19.91 3.94 5.10
C SER A 310 19.96 2.97 3.92
N GLY A 311 19.43 3.38 2.76
CA GLY A 311 19.29 2.56 1.57
C GLY A 311 18.29 1.41 1.74
N VAL A 312 17.35 1.51 2.70
CA VAL A 312 16.17 0.63 2.75
C VAL A 312 15.31 0.88 1.51
N GLU A 313 14.56 -0.11 1.08
CA GLU A 313 13.56 0.07 0.03
C GLU A 313 12.39 0.90 0.57
N TYR A 314 12.02 1.96 -0.14
CA TYR A 314 10.91 2.83 0.31
C TYR A 314 10.10 3.42 -0.85
N GLY A 315 8.84 3.74 -0.53
CA GLY A 315 7.91 4.53 -1.31
C GLY A 315 7.44 5.76 -0.52
N LEU A 316 6.62 6.60 -1.14
CA LEU A 316 6.06 7.82 -0.55
C LEU A 316 4.54 7.80 -0.67
N MET A 317 3.84 8.06 0.43
CA MET A 317 2.38 8.08 0.50
C MET A 317 1.82 9.43 0.93
N THR A 318 0.53 9.61 0.73
CA THR A 318 -0.21 10.77 1.24
C THR A 318 -0.94 10.50 2.55
N ASP A 319 -1.34 9.25 2.81
CA ASP A 319 -2.24 8.95 3.93
C ASP A 319 -3.50 9.86 3.87
N HIS A 320 -4.02 10.10 2.64
CA HIS A 320 -5.19 10.95 2.47
C HIS A 320 -6.29 10.60 3.49
N PRO A 321 -6.88 11.57 4.21
CA PRO A 321 -6.85 13.00 3.96
C PRO A 321 -5.79 13.79 4.75
N PHE A 322 -4.88 13.14 5.50
CA PHE A 322 -3.86 13.87 6.29
C PHE A 322 -2.97 14.74 5.40
N VAL A 323 -2.57 14.24 4.25
CA VAL A 323 -2.09 15.03 3.10
C VAL A 323 -2.95 14.63 1.91
N LEU A 324 -3.52 15.60 1.22
CA LEU A 324 -4.42 15.32 0.10
C LEU A 324 -3.70 14.56 -1.02
N SER A 325 -4.36 13.59 -1.66
CA SER A 325 -3.78 12.77 -2.74
C SER A 325 -3.15 13.59 -3.85
N LYS A 326 -3.74 14.74 -4.22
CA LYS A 326 -3.17 15.70 -5.16
C LYS A 326 -1.78 16.22 -4.78
N MET A 327 -1.39 16.11 -3.52
CA MET A 327 -0.09 16.56 -2.98
C MET A 327 0.97 15.46 -2.95
N LEU A 328 0.72 14.28 -3.52
CA LEU A 328 1.69 13.17 -3.50
C LEU A 328 3.04 13.59 -4.11
N PHE A 329 3.04 14.12 -5.34
CA PHE A 329 4.28 14.54 -6.00
C PHE A 329 5.00 15.70 -5.29
N PRO A 330 4.33 16.78 -4.85
CA PRO A 330 4.98 17.88 -4.11
C PRO A 330 5.77 17.45 -2.88
N GLN A 331 5.38 16.37 -2.19
CA GLN A 331 6.13 15.86 -1.03
C GLN A 331 7.55 15.38 -1.41
N THR A 332 7.81 15.04 -2.68
CA THR A 332 9.14 14.57 -3.14
C THR A 332 10.23 15.64 -2.96
N ARG A 333 9.86 16.92 -2.79
CA ARG A 333 10.82 18.01 -2.50
C ARG A 333 11.69 17.76 -1.26
N TRP A 334 11.15 17.08 -0.27
CA TRP A 334 11.90 16.73 0.95
C TRP A 334 12.96 15.67 0.69
N PHE A 335 12.67 14.75 -0.21
CA PHE A 335 13.60 13.70 -0.64
C PHE A 335 14.68 14.26 -1.55
N THR A 336 14.37 15.19 -2.47
CA THR A 336 15.38 15.89 -3.27
C THR A 336 16.30 16.72 -2.38
N ARG A 337 15.76 17.35 -1.33
CA ARG A 337 16.56 18.03 -0.32
C ARG A 337 17.41 17.05 0.51
N ALA A 338 17.00 15.81 0.66
CA ALA A 338 17.76 14.74 1.31
C ALA A 338 18.84 14.12 0.40
N GLY A 339 18.91 14.53 -0.89
CA GLY A 339 19.99 14.17 -1.81
C GLY A 339 19.60 13.25 -2.98
N ILE A 340 18.32 12.92 -3.18
CA ILE A 340 17.92 12.22 -4.40
C ILE A 340 17.79 13.18 -5.57
N THR A 341 17.95 12.68 -6.80
CA THR A 341 17.76 13.46 -8.01
C THR A 341 16.28 13.68 -8.33
N LYS A 342 15.96 14.66 -9.20
CA LYS A 342 14.59 14.86 -9.72
C LYS A 342 14.03 13.58 -10.37
N GLN A 343 14.85 12.87 -11.13
CA GLN A 343 14.47 11.59 -11.72
C GLN A 343 14.06 10.57 -10.63
N GLN A 344 14.89 10.42 -9.61
CA GLN A 344 14.60 9.52 -8.49
C GLN A 344 13.34 9.92 -7.71
N GLY A 345 13.02 11.23 -7.62
CA GLY A 345 11.78 11.70 -7.03
C GLY A 345 10.54 11.32 -7.86
N ILE A 346 10.62 11.41 -9.19
CA ILE A 346 9.56 10.92 -10.08
C ILE A 346 9.43 9.39 -9.98
N GLU A 347 10.55 8.66 -9.98
CA GLU A 347 10.56 7.22 -9.78
C GLU A 347 9.93 6.80 -8.45
N LEU A 348 10.13 7.59 -7.40
CA LEU A 348 9.60 7.32 -6.06
C LEU A 348 8.08 7.22 -6.06
N VAL A 349 7.39 8.18 -6.67
CA VAL A 349 5.92 8.24 -6.70
C VAL A 349 5.29 7.53 -7.91
N SER A 350 6.09 6.93 -8.76
CA SER A 350 5.62 6.14 -9.91
C SER A 350 6.09 4.68 -9.80
N ARG A 351 7.30 4.36 -10.27
CA ARG A 351 7.84 3.00 -10.35
C ARG A 351 7.97 2.32 -8.99
N LYS A 352 8.58 2.98 -8.00
CA LYS A 352 8.80 2.38 -6.67
C LYS A 352 7.49 2.13 -5.94
N ASN A 353 6.57 3.09 -5.98
CA ASN A 353 5.24 2.91 -5.39
C ASN A 353 4.48 1.77 -6.06
N ALA A 354 4.52 1.66 -7.40
CA ALA A 354 3.90 0.57 -8.14
C ALA A 354 4.49 -0.80 -7.75
N GLN A 355 5.81 -0.89 -7.55
CA GLN A 355 6.49 -2.11 -7.09
C GLN A 355 6.04 -2.54 -5.69
N LEU A 356 5.94 -1.58 -4.75
CA LEU A 356 5.56 -1.85 -3.35
C LEU A 356 4.13 -2.36 -3.19
N ILE A 357 3.26 -2.06 -4.13
CA ILE A 357 1.87 -2.55 -4.13
C ILE A 357 1.59 -3.61 -5.20
N GLY A 358 2.62 -4.07 -5.92
CA GLY A 358 2.57 -5.22 -6.83
C GLY A 358 1.88 -4.98 -8.17
N ILE A 359 1.84 -3.72 -8.66
CA ILE A 359 1.24 -3.35 -9.95
C ILE A 359 2.26 -2.91 -11.02
N ASP A 360 3.54 -3.08 -10.72
CA ASP A 360 4.65 -2.63 -11.56
C ASP A 360 4.75 -3.36 -12.91
N LYS A 361 4.09 -4.51 -13.06
CA LYS A 361 3.98 -5.18 -14.36
C LYS A 361 3.20 -4.36 -15.38
N MET A 362 2.20 -3.59 -14.92
CA MET A 362 1.33 -2.79 -15.79
C MET A 362 1.63 -1.29 -15.73
N LEU A 363 2.14 -0.77 -14.63
CA LEU A 363 2.24 0.67 -14.34
C LEU A 363 3.61 1.09 -13.80
N GLY A 364 3.77 2.38 -13.53
CA GLY A 364 4.93 2.95 -12.86
C GLY A 364 6.10 3.34 -13.78
N THR A 365 6.15 2.81 -15.02
CA THR A 365 7.12 3.22 -16.05
C THR A 365 6.46 3.32 -17.41
N LEU A 366 7.13 3.99 -18.36
CA LEU A 366 6.66 4.12 -19.75
C LEU A 366 7.32 3.07 -20.68
N ASP A 367 7.54 1.88 -20.17
CA ASP A 367 8.10 0.77 -20.93
C ASP A 367 7.05 0.17 -21.87
N LYS A 368 7.53 -0.38 -23.01
CA LYS A 368 6.68 -1.06 -23.98
C LYS A 368 5.87 -2.20 -23.32
N GLY A 369 4.57 -2.26 -23.64
CA GLY A 369 3.62 -3.26 -23.14
C GLY A 369 2.97 -2.90 -21.80
N LYS A 370 3.42 -1.84 -21.13
CA LYS A 370 2.72 -1.28 -19.95
C LYS A 370 1.57 -0.39 -20.39
N TRP A 371 0.70 -0.09 -19.47
CA TRP A 371 -0.46 0.76 -19.74
C TRP A 371 -0.06 2.21 -19.90
N ALA A 372 -0.66 2.87 -20.87
CA ALA A 372 -0.37 4.24 -21.25
C ALA A 372 -1.00 5.24 -20.26
N SER A 373 -0.46 5.27 -19.04
CA SER A 373 -0.84 6.18 -17.97
C SER A 373 0.32 7.14 -17.70
N PHE A 374 0.12 8.43 -18.05
CA PHE A 374 1.19 9.43 -18.02
C PHE A 374 0.64 10.84 -17.85
N VAL A 375 1.50 11.75 -17.38
CA VAL A 375 1.20 13.15 -17.10
C VAL A 375 2.02 14.03 -18.03
N CYS A 376 1.38 14.98 -18.68
CA CYS A 376 1.98 15.99 -19.53
C CYS A 376 2.01 17.33 -18.81
N TRP A 377 3.17 17.98 -18.77
CA TRP A 377 3.43 19.20 -18.01
C TRP A 377 3.73 20.39 -18.90
N ASN A 378 3.35 21.60 -18.45
CA ASN A 378 3.74 22.85 -19.11
C ASN A 378 5.21 23.23 -18.88
N GLY A 379 5.88 22.63 -17.87
CA GLY A 379 7.26 22.91 -17.49
C GLY A 379 7.88 21.80 -16.67
N ASP A 380 8.95 22.10 -15.94
CA ASP A 380 9.57 21.18 -14.99
C ASP A 380 8.65 21.00 -13.75
N PRO A 381 8.17 19.80 -13.41
CA PRO A 381 7.26 19.60 -12.28
C PRO A 381 7.83 19.99 -10.91
N TYR A 382 9.15 20.20 -10.81
CA TYR A 382 9.80 20.77 -9.62
C TYR A 382 9.83 22.28 -9.58
N ASP A 383 9.39 22.96 -10.63
CA ASP A 383 9.13 24.38 -10.63
C ASP A 383 7.73 24.63 -10.05
N ILE A 384 7.62 25.53 -9.07
CA ILE A 384 6.35 25.82 -8.39
C ILE A 384 5.26 26.38 -9.32
N THR A 385 5.66 26.91 -10.48
CA THR A 385 4.75 27.43 -11.50
C THR A 385 4.32 26.38 -12.52
N SER A 386 4.88 25.17 -12.45
CA SER A 386 4.52 24.07 -13.34
C SER A 386 3.32 23.30 -12.84
N TYR A 387 2.47 22.88 -13.77
CA TYR A 387 1.30 22.07 -13.50
C TYR A 387 1.01 21.09 -14.66
N PRO A 388 0.25 20.03 -14.41
CA PRO A 388 -0.21 19.14 -15.48
C PRO A 388 -1.16 19.87 -16.42
N VAL A 389 -0.93 19.76 -17.72
CA VAL A 389 -1.81 20.33 -18.78
C VAL A 389 -2.56 19.24 -19.55
N ALA A 390 -2.16 17.98 -19.40
CA ALA A 390 -2.95 16.84 -19.84
C ALA A 390 -2.56 15.59 -19.05
N VAL A 391 -3.54 14.78 -18.71
CA VAL A 391 -3.35 13.52 -18.00
C VAL A 391 -4.01 12.41 -18.78
N TYR A 392 -3.26 11.34 -19.04
CA TYR A 392 -3.74 10.16 -19.74
C TYR A 392 -3.75 8.96 -18.78
N GLY A 393 -4.88 8.25 -18.74
CA GLY A 393 -5.04 6.98 -18.05
C GLY A 393 -5.39 5.88 -19.03
N GLU A 394 -4.58 4.83 -19.08
CA GLU A 394 -4.79 3.68 -19.96
C GLU A 394 -5.02 4.06 -21.45
N GLY A 395 -4.33 5.12 -21.91
CA GLY A 395 -4.38 5.63 -23.27
C GLY A 395 -5.52 6.62 -23.57
N GLU A 396 -6.42 6.86 -22.62
CA GLU A 396 -7.51 7.83 -22.72
C GLU A 396 -7.11 9.16 -22.06
N LEU A 397 -7.52 10.27 -22.69
CA LEU A 397 -7.34 11.61 -22.12
C LEU A 397 -8.38 11.81 -21.01
N LEU A 398 -7.91 11.92 -19.76
CA LEU A 398 -8.76 12.09 -18.56
C LEU A 398 -8.90 13.56 -18.16
N PHE A 399 -7.86 14.35 -18.37
CA PHE A 399 -7.83 15.78 -18.06
C PHE A 399 -7.07 16.53 -19.14
N ALA A 400 -7.56 17.71 -19.51
CA ALA A 400 -6.86 18.71 -20.32
C ALA A 400 -7.23 20.10 -19.83
N ASP A 401 -6.20 20.94 -19.57
CA ASP A 401 -6.32 22.35 -19.23
C ASP A 401 -6.41 23.24 -20.49
#